data_1d5cc39fa98bcf074f5aaa9d9cd9af43
#
_entry.id   1d5cc39fa98bcf074f5aaa9d9cd9af43
#
_cell.length_a   1.000
_cell.length_b   1.000
_cell.length_c   1.000
_cell.angle_alpha   90.00
_cell.angle_beta   90.00
_cell.angle_gamma   90.00
#
_symmetry.space_group_name_H-M   'P 1'
#
loop_
_entity.id
_entity.type
_entity.pdbx_description
1 polymer ?
#
loop_
_entity_poly.entity_id
_entity_poly.type
_entity_poly.pdbx_seq_one_letter_code
_entity_poly.pdbx_strand_id
1 'polypeptide(L)'
;MKKFLIYLSAFVILSLYFILTIFVLPSEFLMTEQLVPEPAFQSTLSDSEITLGDSFRLDIVSVNNGDYADIHIVSVAFPDLTKINDIVKIATYDFTLSPSYISVDEEIGSKYSGGVETTLAQYPSIEAMSRPLKPDVLTHFDLVITPQELGIFNIYVKSIGIPHTSDLSHYPYSGILDHQNEYVLVYSVTVNP
;
A
#
# COMPACT_ATOMS: atom_id res chain seq x y z
N MET A 1 -33.16 2.26 44.80
CA MET A 1 -32.48 3.14 43.83
C MET A 1 -31.10 2.65 43.40
N LYS A 2 -30.13 2.36 44.29
CA LYS A 2 -28.78 1.95 43.91
C LYS A 2 -28.73 0.67 43.00
N LYS A 3 -29.52 -0.37 43.35
CA LYS A 3 -29.55 -1.61 42.54
C LYS A 3 -30.13 -1.39 41.14
N PHE A 4 -31.14 -0.53 41.00
CA PHE A 4 -31.70 -0.18 39.71
C PHE A 4 -30.70 0.52 38.80
N LEU A 5 -29.95 1.48 39.34
CA LEU A 5 -28.89 2.17 38.59
C LEU A 5 -27.79 1.23 38.10
N ILE A 6 -27.42 0.22 38.91
CA ILE A 6 -26.44 -0.80 38.52
C ILE A 6 -26.97 -1.64 37.34
N TYR A 7 -28.20 -2.10 37.39
CA TYR A 7 -28.77 -2.89 36.28
C TYR A 7 -28.97 -2.04 35.03
N LEU A 8 -29.35 -0.79 35.16
CA LEU A 8 -29.50 0.12 34.05
C LEU A 8 -28.16 0.40 33.37
N SER A 9 -27.09 0.66 34.16
CA SER A 9 -25.75 0.89 33.59
C SER A 9 -25.21 -0.36 32.91
N ALA A 10 -25.40 -1.56 33.49
CA ALA A 10 -25.00 -2.81 32.86
C ALA A 10 -25.74 -3.06 31.56
N PHE A 11 -27.03 -2.77 31.49
CA PHE A 11 -27.82 -2.89 30.26
C PHE A 11 -27.35 -1.91 29.18
N VAL A 12 -27.07 -0.67 29.53
CA VAL A 12 -26.56 0.33 28.57
C VAL A 12 -25.19 -0.08 28.01
N ILE A 13 -24.27 -0.54 28.87
CA ILE A 13 -22.96 -1.01 28.44
C ILE A 13 -23.08 -2.21 27.51
N LEU A 14 -23.93 -3.17 27.85
CA LEU A 14 -24.14 -4.37 27.04
C LEU A 14 -24.76 -4.00 25.68
N SER A 15 -25.74 -3.11 25.66
CA SER A 15 -26.37 -2.63 24.42
C SER A 15 -25.38 -1.88 23.53
N LEU A 16 -24.53 -1.04 24.13
CA LEU A 16 -23.49 -0.31 23.40
C LEU A 16 -22.45 -1.28 22.81
N TYR A 17 -22.04 -2.30 23.56
CA TYR A 17 -21.17 -3.37 23.08
C TYR A 17 -21.78 -4.08 21.86
N PHE A 18 -23.04 -4.49 21.94
CA PHE A 18 -23.73 -5.13 20.81
C PHE A 18 -23.82 -4.23 19.57
N ILE A 19 -24.16 -2.94 19.76
CA ILE A 19 -24.22 -1.97 18.65
C ILE A 19 -22.84 -1.82 18.00
N LEU A 20 -21.80 -1.66 18.79
CA LEU A 20 -20.43 -1.51 18.29
C LEU A 20 -19.99 -2.76 17.51
N THR A 21 -20.19 -3.95 18.05
CA THR A 21 -19.74 -5.19 17.42
C THR A 21 -20.52 -5.57 16.15
N ILE A 22 -21.83 -5.26 16.11
CA ILE A 22 -22.68 -5.67 14.96
C ILE A 22 -22.73 -4.61 13.87
N PHE A 23 -22.71 -3.34 14.22
CA PHE A 23 -22.97 -2.25 13.26
C PHE A 23 -21.78 -1.33 12.98
N VAL A 24 -20.80 -1.28 13.87
CA VAL A 24 -19.68 -0.31 13.75
C VAL A 24 -18.36 -1.00 13.45
N LEU A 25 -18.06 -2.10 14.14
CA LEU A 25 -16.83 -2.86 13.90
C LEU A 25 -17.08 -3.95 12.87
N PRO A 26 -16.29 -4.04 11.81
CA PRO A 26 -16.29 -5.20 10.94
C PRO A 26 -16.05 -6.47 11.76
N SER A 27 -16.73 -7.56 11.39
CA SER A 27 -16.61 -8.86 12.09
C SER A 27 -15.15 -9.35 12.14
N GLU A 28 -14.37 -8.99 11.15
CA GLU A 28 -12.96 -9.34 10.98
C GLU A 28 -12.07 -8.75 12.09
N PHE A 29 -12.44 -7.60 12.67
CA PHE A 29 -11.73 -7.02 13.83
C PHE A 29 -11.94 -7.79 15.13
N LEU A 30 -12.93 -8.66 15.19
CA LEU A 30 -13.23 -9.48 16.35
C LEU A 30 -12.63 -10.89 16.26
N MET A 31 -11.99 -11.22 15.12
CA MET A 31 -11.35 -12.52 14.94
C MET A 31 -10.09 -12.59 15.79
N THR A 32 -9.94 -13.72 16.47
CA THR A 32 -8.72 -14.08 17.22
C THR A 32 -7.82 -15.01 16.41
N GLU A 33 -8.26 -15.40 15.22
CA GLU A 33 -7.50 -16.25 14.32
C GLU A 33 -6.40 -15.43 13.64
N GLN A 34 -5.31 -16.10 13.31
CA GLN A 34 -4.23 -15.50 12.56
C GLN A 34 -4.71 -15.21 11.14
N LEU A 35 -4.74 -13.95 10.77
CA LEU A 35 -5.08 -13.51 9.42
C LEU A 35 -3.81 -13.46 8.57
N VAL A 36 -3.89 -14.03 7.38
CA VAL A 36 -2.78 -14.05 6.42
C VAL A 36 -3.24 -13.40 5.12
N PRO A 37 -3.06 -12.08 4.96
CA PRO A 37 -3.28 -11.42 3.67
C PRO A 37 -2.31 -11.96 2.62
N GLU A 38 -2.76 -12.09 1.40
CA GLU A 38 -1.95 -12.46 0.23
C GLU A 38 -2.02 -11.34 -0.81
N PRO A 39 -1.29 -10.23 -0.58
CA PRO A 39 -1.25 -9.15 -1.53
C PRO A 39 -0.62 -9.62 -2.83
N ALA A 40 -1.18 -9.20 -3.95
CA ALA A 40 -0.68 -9.47 -5.27
C ALA A 40 -0.99 -8.30 -6.19
N PHE A 41 -0.28 -8.19 -7.31
CA PHE A 41 -0.64 -7.25 -8.36
C PHE A 41 -0.23 -7.80 -9.73
N GLN A 42 -0.91 -7.31 -10.74
CA GLN A 42 -0.50 -7.38 -12.14
C GLN A 42 -0.16 -5.97 -12.60
N SER A 43 0.89 -5.82 -13.37
CA SER A 43 1.29 -4.53 -13.90
C SER A 43 1.69 -4.62 -15.35
N THR A 44 1.37 -3.57 -16.08
CA THR A 44 1.66 -3.43 -17.51
C THR A 44 2.41 -2.13 -17.74
N LEU A 45 3.56 -2.25 -18.39
CA LEU A 45 4.32 -1.11 -18.88
C LEU A 45 3.95 -0.86 -20.34
N SER A 46 3.59 0.38 -20.70
CA SER A 46 3.20 0.69 -22.09
C SER A 46 4.37 0.57 -23.07
N ASP A 47 5.55 1.01 -22.63
CA ASP A 47 6.76 1.07 -23.46
C ASP A 47 7.99 0.78 -22.62
N SER A 48 8.93 -0.02 -23.13
CA SER A 48 10.23 -0.27 -22.52
C SER A 48 11.36 0.58 -23.12
N GLU A 49 11.09 1.29 -24.21
CA GLU A 49 11.99 2.22 -24.89
C GLU A 49 11.20 3.46 -25.31
N ILE A 50 11.71 4.64 -24.99
CA ILE A 50 11.11 5.92 -25.33
C ILE A 50 12.19 6.92 -25.77
N THR A 51 11.77 8.05 -26.37
CA THR A 51 12.62 9.21 -26.63
C THR A 51 12.53 10.20 -25.46
N LEU A 52 13.59 10.94 -25.18
CA LEU A 52 13.60 11.97 -24.15
C LEU A 52 12.48 13.00 -24.37
N GLY A 53 11.66 13.20 -23.36
CA GLY A 53 10.47 14.06 -23.40
C GLY A 53 9.17 13.33 -23.68
N ASP A 54 9.22 12.06 -24.14
CA ASP A 54 8.05 11.22 -24.23
C ASP A 54 7.65 10.68 -22.84
N SER A 55 6.40 10.23 -22.73
CA SER A 55 5.86 9.63 -21.53
C SER A 55 5.50 8.18 -21.77
N PHE A 56 5.65 7.35 -20.75
CA PHE A 56 5.13 6.00 -20.72
C PHE A 56 4.16 5.81 -19.55
N ARG A 57 3.41 4.72 -19.56
CA ARG A 57 2.44 4.39 -18.51
C ARG A 57 2.84 3.11 -17.79
N LEU A 58 2.64 3.12 -16.48
CA LEU A 58 2.66 1.94 -15.64
C LEU A 58 1.27 1.77 -15.02
N ASP A 59 0.56 0.78 -15.51
CA ASP A 59 -0.75 0.39 -15.00
C ASP A 59 -0.58 -0.75 -13.99
N ILE A 60 -1.18 -0.63 -12.81
CA ILE A 60 -1.12 -1.61 -11.73
C ILE A 60 -2.54 -1.94 -11.29
N VAL A 61 -2.88 -3.23 -11.36
CA VAL A 61 -4.12 -3.78 -10.79
C VAL A 61 -3.74 -4.65 -9.61
N SER A 62 -4.11 -4.24 -8.41
CA SER A 62 -3.77 -4.92 -7.17
C SER A 62 -4.97 -5.61 -6.55
N VAL A 63 -4.71 -6.71 -5.84
CA VAL A 63 -5.71 -7.54 -5.15
C VAL A 63 -5.10 -8.14 -3.88
N ASN A 64 -5.95 -8.44 -2.92
CA ASN A 64 -5.62 -9.31 -1.80
C ASN A 64 -6.35 -10.65 -1.99
N ASN A 65 -5.61 -11.73 -2.26
CA ASN A 65 -6.15 -13.08 -2.50
C ASN A 65 -6.30 -13.89 -1.21
N GLY A 66 -5.70 -13.44 -0.10
CA GLY A 66 -5.74 -14.10 1.20
C GLY A 66 -6.82 -13.54 2.11
N ASP A 67 -6.56 -13.57 3.40
CA ASP A 67 -7.47 -13.04 4.41
C ASP A 67 -7.53 -11.51 4.39
N TYR A 68 -8.38 -10.98 5.24
CA TYR A 68 -8.58 -9.55 5.43
C TYR A 68 -7.31 -8.81 5.84
N ALA A 69 -7.03 -7.70 5.20
CA ALA A 69 -5.95 -6.80 5.56
C ALA A 69 -6.49 -5.49 6.15
N ASP A 70 -5.95 -5.06 7.30
CA ASP A 70 -6.28 -3.75 7.88
C ASP A 70 -5.76 -2.61 7.00
N ILE A 71 -4.58 -2.84 6.42
CA ILE A 71 -3.95 -1.91 5.49
C ILE A 71 -3.42 -2.72 4.30
N HIS A 72 -3.71 -2.27 3.10
CA HIS A 72 -3.11 -2.76 1.88
C HIS A 72 -2.40 -1.60 1.18
N ILE A 73 -1.15 -1.82 0.81
CA ILE A 73 -0.29 -0.80 0.20
C ILE A 73 0.27 -1.33 -1.10
N VAL A 74 0.25 -0.49 -2.14
CA VAL A 74 1.10 -0.66 -3.33
C VAL A 74 2.11 0.47 -3.34
N SER A 75 3.38 0.12 -3.27
CA SER A 75 4.50 1.07 -3.30
C SER A 75 5.19 1.03 -4.65
N VAL A 76 5.38 2.19 -5.27
CA VAL A 76 6.12 2.39 -6.51
C VAL A 76 7.27 3.35 -6.25
N ALA A 77 8.50 2.83 -6.22
CA ALA A 77 9.71 3.59 -5.94
C ALA A 77 10.56 3.82 -7.19
N PHE A 78 11.31 4.91 -7.20
CA PHE A 78 12.08 5.41 -8.34
C PHE A 78 13.55 5.58 -7.96
N PRO A 79 14.38 4.51 -8.03
CA PRO A 79 15.76 4.51 -7.52
C PRO A 79 16.68 5.48 -8.27
N ASP A 80 16.39 5.82 -9.51
CA ASP A 80 17.20 6.71 -10.33
C ASP A 80 16.81 8.19 -10.20
N LEU A 81 15.82 8.50 -9.35
CA LEU A 81 15.36 9.87 -9.13
C LEU A 81 15.66 10.35 -7.71
N THR A 82 15.79 11.67 -7.60
CA THR A 82 15.82 12.35 -6.29
C THR A 82 14.48 13.03 -5.96
N LYS A 83 13.64 13.28 -6.97
CA LYS A 83 12.30 13.88 -6.84
C LYS A 83 11.38 13.33 -7.93
N ILE A 84 10.10 13.19 -7.63
CA ILE A 84 9.10 12.62 -8.54
C ILE A 84 7.99 13.59 -8.98
N ASN A 85 7.83 14.74 -8.31
CA ASN A 85 6.64 15.61 -8.47
C ASN A 85 6.38 16.10 -9.91
N ASP A 86 7.43 16.36 -10.69
CA ASP A 86 7.30 16.84 -12.07
C ASP A 86 7.42 15.70 -13.11
N ILE A 87 7.84 14.52 -12.68
CA ILE A 87 8.14 13.37 -13.53
C ILE A 87 7.00 12.37 -13.52
N VAL A 88 6.37 12.15 -12.36
CA VAL A 88 5.36 11.12 -12.16
C VAL A 88 4.01 11.76 -11.85
N LYS A 89 2.99 11.39 -12.64
CA LYS A 89 1.60 11.83 -12.45
C LYS A 89 0.68 10.63 -12.31
N ILE A 90 -0.25 10.73 -11.38
CA ILE A 90 -1.30 9.72 -11.19
C ILE A 90 -2.39 9.98 -12.23
N ALA A 91 -2.69 8.99 -13.06
CA ALA A 91 -3.75 9.06 -14.07
C ALA A 91 -5.05 8.40 -13.58
N THR A 92 -4.95 7.24 -12.93
CA THR A 92 -6.09 6.53 -12.33
C THR A 92 -5.73 6.13 -10.90
N TYR A 93 -6.69 6.27 -9.98
CA TYR A 93 -6.48 5.94 -8.57
C TYR A 93 -7.83 5.61 -7.92
N ASP A 94 -8.02 4.38 -7.46
CA ASP A 94 -9.26 3.94 -6.81
C ASP A 94 -9.05 3.32 -5.42
N PHE A 95 -7.88 3.53 -4.81
CA PHE A 95 -7.62 3.16 -3.43
C PHE A 95 -8.42 4.04 -2.45
N THR A 96 -8.74 3.51 -1.27
CA THR A 96 -9.64 4.17 -0.31
C THR A 96 -9.03 5.38 0.41
N LEU A 97 -7.70 5.48 0.46
CA LEU A 97 -6.98 6.62 1.03
C LEU A 97 -6.28 7.42 -0.06
N SER A 98 -5.99 8.69 0.22
CA SER A 98 -5.19 9.52 -0.68
C SER A 98 -3.77 8.94 -0.84
N PRO A 99 -3.16 9.06 -2.02
CA PRO A 99 -1.80 8.61 -2.24
C PRO A 99 -0.82 9.37 -1.34
N SER A 100 0.19 8.67 -0.84
CA SER A 100 1.28 9.25 -0.06
C SER A 100 2.53 9.37 -0.94
N TYR A 101 3.11 10.56 -1.00
CA TYR A 101 4.37 10.81 -1.68
C TYR A 101 5.47 10.79 -0.64
N ILE A 102 6.43 9.90 -0.82
CA ILE A 102 7.57 9.72 0.07
C ILE A 102 8.79 10.37 -0.59
N SER A 103 9.47 11.22 0.15
CA SER A 103 10.72 11.85 -0.28
C SER A 103 11.92 11.05 0.19
N VAL A 104 13.07 11.25 -0.45
CA VAL A 104 14.35 10.71 0.07
C VAL A 104 14.58 11.24 1.50
N ASP A 105 15.12 10.41 2.37
CA ASP A 105 15.36 10.66 3.80
C ASP A 105 14.08 10.84 4.65
N GLU A 106 12.90 10.60 4.10
CA GLU A 106 11.66 10.57 4.88
C GLU A 106 11.57 9.26 5.68
N GLU A 107 11.08 9.34 6.91
CA GLU A 107 10.81 8.17 7.74
C GLU A 107 9.63 7.38 7.21
N ILE A 108 9.86 6.10 6.89
CA ILE A 108 8.86 5.15 6.43
C ILE A 108 8.70 4.00 7.44
N GLY A 109 7.52 3.42 7.48
CA GLY A 109 7.20 2.32 8.40
C GLY A 109 6.57 2.76 9.71
N SER A 110 6.86 3.95 10.23
CA SER A 110 6.25 4.43 11.49
C SER A 110 4.73 4.49 11.45
N LYS A 111 4.15 4.75 10.30
CA LYS A 111 2.69 4.77 10.09
C LYS A 111 2.06 3.38 10.14
N TYR A 112 2.84 2.32 9.91
CA TYR A 112 2.36 0.95 9.73
C TYR A 112 2.73 0.05 10.90
N SER A 113 3.89 0.25 11.50
CA SER A 113 4.42 -0.56 12.61
C SER A 113 3.99 -0.06 14.00
N GLY A 114 3.07 0.91 14.08
CA GLY A 114 2.73 1.58 15.34
C GLY A 114 3.88 2.42 15.91
N GLY A 115 4.84 2.81 15.08
CA GLY A 115 5.98 3.64 15.46
C GLY A 115 7.16 2.87 16.07
N VAL A 116 7.15 1.54 15.97
CA VAL A 116 8.19 0.69 16.61
C VAL A 116 9.44 0.57 15.75
N GLU A 117 9.27 0.49 14.42
CA GLU A 117 10.39 0.40 13.48
C GLU A 117 10.23 1.47 12.40
N THR A 118 11.27 2.28 12.24
CA THR A 118 11.37 3.27 11.17
C THR A 118 12.66 3.06 10.39
N THR A 119 12.57 3.25 9.08
CA THR A 119 13.73 3.33 8.20
C THR A 119 13.61 4.59 7.35
N LEU A 120 14.74 5.09 6.85
CA LEU A 120 14.74 6.25 5.97
C LEU A 120 14.58 5.78 4.52
N ALA A 121 13.75 6.47 3.76
CA ALA A 121 13.58 6.22 2.34
C ALA A 121 14.86 6.56 1.58
N GLN A 122 15.44 5.60 0.87
CA GLN A 122 16.58 5.86 -0.03
C GLN A 122 16.15 6.38 -1.39
N TYR A 123 14.91 6.10 -1.78
CA TYR A 123 14.34 6.47 -3.07
C TYR A 123 13.03 7.21 -2.86
N PRO A 124 12.69 8.18 -3.70
CA PRO A 124 11.35 8.74 -3.69
C PRO A 124 10.36 7.69 -4.17
N SER A 125 9.17 7.66 -3.58
CA SER A 125 8.12 6.70 -3.93
C SER A 125 6.72 7.30 -3.83
N ILE A 126 5.77 6.60 -4.46
CA ILE A 126 4.33 6.85 -4.29
C ILE A 126 3.73 5.60 -3.68
N GLU A 127 2.98 5.77 -2.60
CA GLU A 127 2.26 4.69 -1.95
C GLU A 127 0.75 4.88 -2.12
N ALA A 128 0.12 3.89 -2.75
CA ALA A 128 -1.32 3.76 -2.84
C ALA A 128 -1.82 2.87 -1.70
N MET A 129 -2.85 3.33 -0.97
CA MET A 129 -3.29 2.66 0.26
C MET A 129 -4.80 2.47 0.33
N SER A 130 -5.22 1.28 0.81
CA SER A 130 -6.59 0.99 1.19
C SER A 130 -6.71 0.56 2.65
N ARG A 131 -7.78 1.00 3.32
CA ARG A 131 -8.16 0.63 4.69
C ARG A 131 -9.67 0.46 4.79
N PRO A 132 -10.14 -0.60 5.40
CA PRO A 132 -9.58 -1.95 5.39
C PRO A 132 -9.79 -2.58 4.02
N LEU A 133 -9.05 -3.59 3.63
CA LEU A 133 -9.22 -4.28 2.35
C LEU A 133 -9.71 -5.70 2.56
N LYS A 134 -10.89 -6.00 2.01
CA LYS A 134 -11.46 -7.35 1.93
C LYS A 134 -10.75 -8.18 0.86
N PRO A 135 -10.79 -9.51 0.96
CA PRO A 135 -10.35 -10.39 -0.12
C PRO A 135 -11.05 -10.08 -1.45
N ASP A 136 -10.36 -10.36 -2.55
CA ASP A 136 -10.87 -10.30 -3.93
C ASP A 136 -11.31 -8.90 -4.43
N VAL A 137 -11.02 -7.83 -3.68
CA VAL A 137 -11.26 -6.46 -4.14
C VAL A 137 -10.11 -6.01 -5.02
N LEU A 138 -10.41 -5.69 -6.29
CA LEU A 138 -9.44 -5.11 -7.22
C LEU A 138 -9.33 -3.61 -7.00
N THR A 139 -8.10 -3.10 -7.01
CA THR A 139 -7.80 -1.66 -6.98
C THR A 139 -6.85 -1.30 -8.11
N HIS A 140 -7.05 -0.12 -8.71
CA HIS A 140 -6.27 0.36 -9.84
C HIS A 140 -5.40 1.56 -9.44
N PHE A 141 -4.16 1.52 -9.92
CA PHE A 141 -3.17 2.57 -9.75
C PHE A 141 -2.37 2.74 -11.02
N ASP A 142 -2.63 3.80 -11.78
CA ASP A 142 -2.04 4.06 -13.07
C ASP A 142 -1.20 5.34 -13.02
N LEU A 143 0.04 5.24 -13.44
CA LEU A 143 1.03 6.30 -13.45
C LEU A 143 1.42 6.67 -14.88
N VAL A 144 1.52 7.97 -15.14
CA VAL A 144 2.16 8.53 -16.34
C VAL A 144 3.50 9.10 -15.92
N ILE A 145 4.57 8.62 -16.55
CA ILE A 145 5.94 8.92 -16.18
C ILE A 145 6.64 9.55 -17.38
N THR A 146 7.28 10.71 -17.16
CA THR A 146 8.00 11.49 -18.17
C THR A 146 9.44 11.71 -17.71
N PRO A 147 10.37 10.77 -17.98
CA PRO A 147 11.77 10.93 -17.61
C PRO A 147 12.39 12.18 -18.24
N GLN A 148 13.29 12.81 -17.50
CA GLN A 148 13.95 14.06 -17.92
C GLN A 148 15.43 13.86 -18.27
N GLU A 149 15.95 12.64 -18.16
CA GLU A 149 17.34 12.29 -18.39
C GLU A 149 17.44 11.07 -19.30
N LEU A 150 18.53 11.01 -20.08
CA LEU A 150 18.86 9.86 -20.93
C LEU A 150 19.39 8.69 -20.11
N GLY A 151 19.14 7.47 -20.58
CA GLY A 151 19.69 6.26 -19.96
C GLY A 151 18.62 5.26 -19.54
N ILE A 152 18.96 4.40 -18.59
CA ILE A 152 18.04 3.41 -18.06
C ILE A 152 17.32 4.01 -16.84
N PHE A 153 16.00 3.93 -16.88
CA PHE A 153 15.12 4.39 -15.82
C PHE A 153 14.46 3.17 -15.17
N ASN A 154 14.73 2.95 -13.89
CA ASN A 154 14.19 1.81 -13.16
C ASN A 154 13.02 2.21 -12.24
N ILE A 155 12.08 1.28 -12.11
CA ILE A 155 10.92 1.41 -11.24
C ILE A 155 10.81 0.14 -10.41
N TYR A 156 10.70 0.28 -9.10
CA TYR A 156 10.51 -0.80 -8.14
C TYR A 156 9.07 -0.82 -7.67
N VAL A 157 8.41 -1.98 -7.77
CA VAL A 157 7.01 -2.14 -7.36
C VAL A 157 6.88 -3.29 -6.38
N LYS A 158 6.19 -3.03 -5.26
CA LYS A 158 5.81 -4.03 -4.27
C LYS A 158 4.41 -3.78 -3.73
N SER A 159 3.79 -4.84 -3.20
CA SER A 159 2.49 -4.78 -2.53
C SER A 159 2.60 -5.39 -1.14
N ILE A 160 1.96 -4.78 -0.15
CA ILE A 160 2.06 -5.14 1.27
C ILE A 160 0.66 -5.23 1.85
N GLY A 161 0.36 -6.34 2.53
CA GLY A 161 -0.84 -6.55 3.31
C GLY A 161 -0.50 -6.59 4.80
N ILE A 162 -1.11 -5.74 5.61
CA ILE A 162 -0.85 -5.63 7.05
C ILE A 162 -2.13 -6.02 7.80
N PRO A 163 -2.19 -7.19 8.45
CA PRO A 163 -3.28 -7.57 9.34
C PRO A 163 -3.01 -7.07 10.77
N HIS A 164 -4.06 -7.03 11.62
CA HIS A 164 -3.91 -6.66 13.03
C HIS A 164 -3.48 -7.82 13.94
N THR A 165 -3.52 -9.06 13.44
CA THR A 165 -3.32 -10.27 14.28
C THR A 165 -2.08 -11.07 13.94
N SER A 166 -1.37 -10.75 12.88
CA SER A 166 -0.18 -11.48 12.44
C SER A 166 0.83 -10.56 11.76
N ASP A 167 1.95 -11.14 11.35
CA ASP A 167 2.99 -10.44 10.62
C ASP A 167 2.46 -9.98 9.24
N LEU A 168 3.06 -8.91 8.72
CA LEU A 168 2.76 -8.42 7.39
C LEU A 168 3.11 -9.46 6.32
N SER A 169 2.35 -9.43 5.24
CA SER A 169 2.62 -10.19 4.01
C SER A 169 2.99 -9.23 2.89
N HIS A 170 3.86 -9.64 1.99
CA HIS A 170 4.25 -8.81 0.85
C HIS A 170 4.41 -9.63 -0.43
N TYR A 171 4.33 -8.94 -1.56
CA TYR A 171 4.55 -9.46 -2.91
C TYR A 171 5.46 -8.49 -3.68
N PRO A 172 6.45 -8.97 -4.47
CA PRO A 172 6.71 -10.38 -4.79
C PRO A 172 7.39 -11.13 -3.64
N TYR A 173 7.36 -12.47 -3.68
CA TYR A 173 7.96 -13.34 -2.66
C TYR A 173 9.43 -13.68 -2.92
N SER A 174 9.97 -13.27 -4.06
CA SER A 174 11.34 -13.51 -4.48
C SER A 174 11.74 -12.52 -5.56
N GLY A 175 13.05 -12.35 -5.77
CA GLY A 175 13.57 -11.47 -6.82
C GLY A 175 14.69 -10.56 -6.32
N ILE A 176 14.65 -9.31 -6.69
CA ILE A 176 15.60 -8.27 -6.28
C ILE A 176 15.14 -7.69 -4.94
N LEU A 177 16.08 -7.49 -4.02
CA LEU A 177 15.82 -6.82 -2.75
C LEU A 177 16.03 -5.32 -2.89
N ASP A 178 15.15 -4.53 -2.32
CA ASP A 178 15.32 -3.10 -2.15
C ASP A 178 16.19 -2.77 -0.91
N HIS A 179 16.32 -1.50 -0.59
CA HIS A 179 17.09 -1.03 0.57
C HIS A 179 16.47 -1.41 1.94
N GLN A 180 15.21 -1.85 1.96
CA GLN A 180 14.53 -2.34 3.16
C GLN A 180 14.65 -3.86 3.32
N ASN A 181 15.41 -4.54 2.44
CA ASN A 181 15.47 -5.99 2.32
C ASN A 181 14.13 -6.65 1.96
N GLU A 182 13.27 -5.94 1.24
CA GLU A 182 12.02 -6.46 0.71
C GLU A 182 12.13 -6.73 -0.78
N TYR A 183 11.52 -7.82 -1.25
CA TYR A 183 11.52 -8.15 -2.67
C TYR A 183 10.68 -7.16 -3.47
N VAL A 184 11.19 -6.77 -4.64
CA VAL A 184 10.52 -5.86 -5.58
C VAL A 184 10.50 -6.45 -6.98
N LEU A 185 9.43 -6.14 -7.74
CA LEU A 185 9.46 -6.26 -9.21
C LEU A 185 10.13 -5.02 -9.78
N VAL A 186 11.03 -5.24 -10.73
CA VAL A 186 11.78 -4.16 -11.39
C VAL A 186 11.33 -4.02 -12.83
N TYR A 187 10.95 -2.81 -13.18
CA TYR A 187 10.70 -2.38 -14.56
C TYR A 187 11.83 -1.44 -14.99
N SER A 188 12.33 -1.63 -16.20
CA SER A 188 13.38 -0.78 -16.77
C SER A 188 12.90 -0.20 -18.09
N VAL A 189 13.04 1.11 -18.26
CA VAL A 189 12.73 1.82 -19.49
C VAL A 189 14.00 2.50 -19.99
N THR A 190 14.33 2.30 -21.28
CA THR A 190 15.46 2.96 -21.93
C THR A 190 14.97 4.29 -22.52
N VAL A 191 15.61 5.38 -22.10
CA VAL A 191 15.36 6.73 -22.60
C VAL A 191 16.44 7.11 -23.60
N ASN A 192 16.06 7.15 -24.87
CA ASN A 192 16.94 7.48 -26.00
C ASN A 192 16.93 8.99 -26.32
N PRO A 193 17.92 9.51 -27.05
CA PRO A 193 17.93 10.89 -27.55
C PRO A 193 16.77 11.24 -28.46
#